data_4e9eb4e88abe3e8eec7f61727862f7f3
#
_entry.id   4e9eb4e88abe3e8eec7f61727862f7f3
#
_cell.length_a   1.000
_cell.length_b   1.000
_cell.length_c   1.000
_cell.angle_alpha   90.00
_cell.angle_beta   90.00
_cell.angle_gamma   90.00
#
_symmetry.space_group_name_H-M   'P 1'
#
loop_
_entity.id
_entity.type
_entity.pdbx_description
1 polymer ?
#
loop_
_entity_poly.entity_id
_entity_poly.type
_entity_poly.pdbx_seq_one_letter_code
_entity_poly.pdbx_strand_id
1 'polypeptide(L)'
;TFFLFNRLHLIYKLWFCFTLLLLCMSACSISKNVPEGYFLLRSNQIEYTQKVNFAYDLESILKQRPNQRTFGILIKLRTYNLIDSAKIVEKKKKRFDKFQKGLKKKHERYNKINKKRIAKAKRQGKTHYKKKELEDTIYSHLLIRERLKYQFGEEPIVFDSVAYKKTNQQLVNFLRRKGHYNIILSDTIEIDSSRRRLQVTYKLDVGPVFTIDSVFYSGNDLMIRNHKAYVAERILNDK
;
A
#
# COMPACT_ATOMS: atom_id res chain seq x y z
N THR A 1 34.21 39.09 10.29
CA THR A 1 32.81 39.58 10.29
C THR A 1 32.08 39.20 9.00
N PHE A 2 32.67 39.26 7.82
CA PHE A 2 32.04 38.98 6.51
C PHE A 2 31.63 37.51 6.34
N PHE A 3 32.38 36.57 6.90
CA PHE A 3 32.07 35.10 6.84
C PHE A 3 30.87 34.67 7.71
N LEU A 4 30.67 35.32 8.84
CA LEU A 4 29.52 35.09 9.71
C LEU A 4 28.23 35.61 9.10
N PHE A 5 28.27 36.75 8.39
CA PHE A 5 27.11 37.33 7.76
C PHE A 5 26.59 36.48 6.60
N ASN A 6 27.48 35.89 5.80
CA ASN A 6 27.12 34.98 4.72
C ASN A 6 26.51 33.64 5.24
N ARG A 7 26.99 33.12 6.37
CA ARG A 7 26.40 31.91 6.98
C ARG A 7 25.00 32.18 7.55
N LEU A 8 24.80 33.31 8.21
CA LEU A 8 23.46 33.68 8.70
C LEU A 8 22.47 33.83 7.53
N HIS A 9 22.86 34.49 6.46
CA HIS A 9 22.01 34.67 5.27
C HIS A 9 21.64 33.34 4.60
N LEU A 10 22.55 32.36 4.60
CA LEU A 10 22.30 31.01 4.09
C LEU A 10 21.30 30.25 4.97
N ILE A 11 21.43 30.38 6.30
CA ILE A 11 20.52 29.74 7.28
C ILE A 11 19.10 30.33 7.13
N TYR A 12 18.96 31.64 6.99
CA TYR A 12 17.67 32.29 6.75
C TYR A 12 17.02 31.84 5.43
N LYS A 13 17.78 31.69 4.35
CA LYS A 13 17.28 31.17 3.08
C LYS A 13 16.81 29.72 3.21
N LEU A 14 17.56 28.88 3.91
CA LEU A 14 17.18 27.48 4.17
C LEU A 14 15.92 27.42 5.02
N TRP A 15 15.81 28.23 6.07
CA TRP A 15 14.63 28.32 6.91
C TRP A 15 13.40 28.80 6.11
N PHE A 16 13.57 29.81 5.27
CA PHE A 16 12.50 30.33 4.41
C PHE A 16 12.05 29.28 3.39
N CYS A 17 12.97 28.57 2.75
CA CYS A 17 12.62 27.46 1.84
C CYS A 17 11.91 26.32 2.59
N PHE A 18 12.33 26.02 3.80
CA PHE A 18 11.71 24.98 4.62
C PHE A 18 10.29 25.37 5.07
N THR A 19 10.07 26.62 5.51
CA THR A 19 8.73 27.12 5.85
C THR A 19 7.81 27.19 4.62
N LEU A 20 8.32 27.60 3.47
CA LEU A 20 7.57 27.61 2.22
C LEU A 20 7.19 26.20 1.78
N LEU A 21 8.08 25.22 1.95
CA LEU A 21 7.82 23.80 1.69
C LEU A 21 6.71 23.26 2.59
N LEU A 22 6.73 23.61 3.88
CA LEU A 22 5.69 23.22 4.85
C LEU A 22 4.31 23.82 4.49
N LEU A 23 4.27 25.07 4.08
CA LEU A 23 3.04 25.75 3.60
C LEU A 23 2.48 25.09 2.35
N CYS A 24 3.32 24.73 1.37
CA CYS A 24 2.90 24.01 0.17
C CYS A 24 2.31 22.62 0.48
N MET A 25 2.84 21.94 1.50
CA MET A 25 2.32 20.63 1.93
C MET A 25 0.95 20.75 2.61
N SER A 26 0.60 21.90 3.20
CA SER A 26 -0.70 22.12 3.86
C SER A 26 -1.84 22.34 2.85
N ALA A 27 -1.55 22.89 1.68
CA ALA A 27 -2.54 23.24 0.66
C ALA A 27 -3.13 22.03 -0.10
N CYS A 28 -2.47 20.85 -0.09
CA CYS A 28 -2.97 19.68 -0.79
C CYS A 28 -4.11 19.00 -0.03
N SER A 29 -5.31 19.00 -0.60
CA SER A 29 -6.44 18.24 -0.07
C SER A 29 -6.12 16.74 -0.08
N ILE A 30 -6.16 16.12 1.08
CA ILE A 30 -5.89 14.68 1.26
C ILE A 30 -6.95 13.84 0.55
N SER A 31 -8.17 14.36 0.41
CA SER A 31 -9.31 13.68 -0.23
C SER A 31 -9.45 13.96 -1.73
N LYS A 32 -8.44 14.58 -2.38
CA LYS A 32 -8.54 15.02 -3.79
C LYS A 32 -8.90 13.88 -4.75
N ASN A 33 -8.30 12.72 -4.58
CA ASN A 33 -8.49 11.56 -5.46
C ASN A 33 -9.47 10.52 -4.88
N VAL A 34 -10.24 10.87 -3.85
CA VAL A 34 -11.33 10.03 -3.37
C VAL A 34 -12.51 10.16 -4.33
N PRO A 35 -13.11 9.07 -4.86
CA PRO A 35 -14.26 9.12 -5.74
C PRO A 35 -15.43 9.85 -5.12
N GLU A 36 -16.32 10.41 -5.95
CA GLU A 36 -17.55 11.04 -5.46
C GLU A 36 -18.44 10.02 -4.76
N GLY A 37 -19.09 10.44 -3.69
CA GLY A 37 -19.93 9.56 -2.87
C GLY A 37 -19.17 8.65 -1.89
N TYR A 38 -17.84 8.67 -1.91
CA TYR A 38 -17.02 7.87 -1.00
C TYR A 38 -16.26 8.73 0.00
N PHE A 39 -15.85 8.09 1.11
CA PHE A 39 -15.11 8.72 2.19
C PHE A 39 -13.75 8.06 2.38
N LEU A 40 -12.71 8.87 2.58
CA LEU A 40 -11.38 8.41 2.95
C LEU A 40 -11.41 7.83 4.37
N LEU A 41 -10.93 6.62 4.55
CA LEU A 41 -10.76 6.02 5.87
C LEU A 41 -9.59 6.72 6.60
N ARG A 42 -9.92 7.59 7.55
CA ARG A 42 -8.92 8.38 8.31
C ARG A 42 -8.27 7.57 9.42
N SER A 43 -9.08 6.84 10.16
CA SER A 43 -8.63 5.97 11.26
C SER A 43 -9.58 4.80 11.41
N ASN A 44 -9.01 3.70 11.90
CA ASN A 44 -9.71 2.47 12.22
C ASN A 44 -9.11 1.99 13.54
N GLN A 45 -9.82 2.15 14.66
CA GLN A 45 -9.30 1.98 16.00
C GLN A 45 -10.17 1.02 16.80
N ILE A 46 -9.54 0.31 17.73
CA ILE A 46 -10.22 -0.55 18.70
C ILE A 46 -9.98 0.06 20.08
N GLU A 47 -11.07 0.35 20.78
CA GLU A 47 -11.07 0.77 22.17
C GLU A 47 -11.52 -0.39 23.04
N TYR A 48 -10.81 -0.61 24.15
CA TYR A 48 -11.11 -1.71 25.08
C TYR A 48 -11.61 -1.14 26.38
N THR A 49 -12.71 -1.68 26.90
CA THR A 49 -13.22 -1.34 28.24
C THR A 49 -12.29 -1.89 29.33
N GLN A 50 -11.64 -3.03 29.04
CA GLN A 50 -10.71 -3.69 29.95
C GLN A 50 -9.38 -3.96 29.25
N LYS A 51 -8.29 -4.04 30.02
CA LYS A 51 -6.97 -4.36 29.47
C LYS A 51 -6.95 -5.80 28.94
N VAL A 52 -6.62 -5.96 27.66
CA VAL A 52 -6.50 -7.27 26.99
C VAL A 52 -5.06 -7.54 26.58
N ASN A 53 -4.59 -8.79 26.77
CA ASN A 53 -3.21 -9.17 26.46
C ASN A 53 -2.99 -9.45 24.96
N PHE A 54 -4.06 -9.55 24.18
CA PHE A 54 -4.05 -9.86 22.73
C PHE A 54 -4.48 -8.68 21.85
N ALA A 55 -4.27 -7.43 22.31
CA ALA A 55 -4.62 -6.22 21.56
C ALA A 55 -3.99 -6.19 20.17
N TYR A 56 -2.72 -6.59 20.04
CA TYR A 56 -2.01 -6.66 18.77
C TYR A 56 -2.67 -7.65 17.77
N ASP A 57 -3.12 -8.79 18.26
CA ASP A 57 -3.81 -9.78 17.43
C ASP A 57 -5.14 -9.24 16.92
N LEU A 58 -5.89 -8.51 17.77
CA LEU A 58 -7.15 -7.88 17.37
C LEU A 58 -6.94 -6.78 16.31
N GLU A 59 -5.92 -5.96 16.45
CA GLU A 59 -5.59 -4.97 15.41
C GLU A 59 -5.22 -5.62 14.07
N SER A 60 -4.61 -6.81 14.11
CA SER A 60 -4.28 -7.56 12.89
C SER A 60 -5.50 -8.05 12.12
N ILE A 61 -6.65 -8.21 12.79
CA ILE A 61 -7.93 -8.66 12.22
C ILE A 61 -8.61 -7.57 11.39
N LEU A 62 -8.30 -6.30 11.64
CA LEU A 62 -8.88 -5.18 10.90
C LEU A 62 -8.63 -5.35 9.40
N LYS A 63 -9.70 -5.55 8.62
CA LYS A 63 -9.63 -5.78 7.16
C LYS A 63 -9.18 -4.57 6.38
N GLN A 64 -9.51 -3.40 6.86
CA GLN A 64 -9.07 -2.14 6.27
C GLN A 64 -8.13 -1.44 7.23
N ARG A 65 -6.96 -1.06 6.73
CA ARG A 65 -6.03 -0.21 7.45
C ARG A 65 -6.02 1.16 6.78
N PRO A 66 -6.08 2.26 7.54
CA PRO A 66 -5.98 3.60 6.97
C PRO A 66 -4.61 3.82 6.33
N ASN A 67 -4.51 4.84 5.48
CA ASN A 67 -3.24 5.22 4.87
C ASN A 67 -2.14 5.46 5.91
N GLN A 68 -0.94 5.02 5.58
CA GLN A 68 0.21 5.06 6.49
C GLN A 68 0.61 6.50 6.82
N ARG A 69 0.82 6.76 8.11
CA ARG A 69 1.33 8.03 8.63
C ARG A 69 2.81 7.90 8.97
N THR A 70 3.60 8.85 8.51
CA THR A 70 5.00 8.98 8.87
C THR A 70 5.15 10.28 9.65
N PHE A 71 5.60 10.21 10.90
CA PHE A 71 5.61 11.36 11.83
C PHE A 71 4.26 12.10 11.93
N GLY A 72 3.15 11.33 11.96
CA GLY A 72 1.80 11.89 12.04
C GLY A 72 1.24 12.44 10.72
N ILE A 73 2.05 12.50 9.66
CA ILE A 73 1.71 13.11 8.36
C ILE A 73 1.49 12.02 7.31
N LEU A 74 0.48 12.18 6.45
CA LEU A 74 0.17 11.29 5.34
C LEU A 74 1.03 11.61 4.10
N ILE A 75 2.36 11.48 4.23
CA ILE A 75 3.32 11.89 3.17
C ILE A 75 3.07 11.11 1.89
N LYS A 76 2.93 9.79 1.97
CA LYS A 76 2.72 8.93 0.80
C LYS A 76 1.42 9.26 0.06
N LEU A 77 0.32 9.44 0.79
CA LEU A 77 -0.97 9.82 0.22
C LEU A 77 -0.91 11.23 -0.43
N ARG A 78 -0.25 12.19 0.23
CA ARG A 78 -0.06 13.53 -0.34
C ARG A 78 0.75 13.49 -1.63
N THR A 79 1.82 12.70 -1.66
CA THR A 79 2.64 12.52 -2.88
C THR A 79 1.81 11.93 -4.02
N TYR A 80 0.98 10.93 -3.73
CA TYR A 80 0.05 10.37 -4.71
C TYR A 80 -0.92 11.43 -5.26
N ASN A 81 -1.53 12.22 -4.37
CA ASN A 81 -2.51 13.24 -4.73
C ASN A 81 -1.90 14.46 -5.47
N LEU A 82 -0.63 14.76 -5.21
CA LEU A 82 0.07 15.88 -5.84
C LEU A 82 0.33 15.61 -7.34
N ILE A 83 0.54 14.36 -7.70
CA ILE A 83 0.96 13.98 -9.04
C ILE A 83 -0.26 13.61 -9.89
N ASP A 84 -0.49 14.40 -10.93
CA ASP A 84 -1.57 14.20 -11.90
C ASP A 84 -1.26 13.04 -12.85
N SER A 85 -2.15 12.05 -12.89
CA SER A 85 -2.04 10.87 -13.75
C SER A 85 -2.14 11.24 -15.23
N ALA A 86 -2.99 12.19 -15.60
CA ALA A 86 -3.15 12.60 -17.00
C ALA A 86 -1.84 13.17 -17.56
N LYS A 87 -1.12 13.97 -16.76
CA LYS A 87 0.19 14.51 -17.15
C LYS A 87 1.28 13.43 -17.28
N ILE A 88 1.18 12.32 -16.53
CA ILE A 88 2.07 11.17 -16.68
C ILE A 88 1.81 10.51 -18.03
N VAL A 89 0.54 10.21 -18.33
CA VAL A 89 0.12 9.55 -19.59
C VAL A 89 0.52 10.39 -20.79
N GLU A 90 0.24 11.69 -20.78
CA GLU A 90 0.62 12.60 -21.87
C GLU A 90 2.14 12.62 -22.11
N LYS A 91 2.92 12.71 -21.03
CA LYS A 91 4.38 12.71 -21.13
C LYS A 91 4.94 11.39 -21.62
N LYS A 92 4.34 10.26 -21.21
CA LYS A 92 4.66 8.92 -21.74
C LYS A 92 4.41 8.85 -23.24
N LYS A 93 3.22 9.29 -23.67
CA LYS A 93 2.85 9.31 -25.10
C LYS A 93 3.86 10.13 -25.92
N LYS A 94 4.15 11.36 -25.49
CA LYS A 94 5.15 12.22 -26.17
C LYS A 94 6.53 11.56 -26.26
N ARG A 95 6.97 10.87 -25.21
CA ARG A 95 8.27 10.16 -25.24
C ARG A 95 8.22 8.94 -26.14
N PHE A 96 7.13 8.18 -26.11
CA PHE A 96 6.93 7.02 -26.99
C PHE A 96 6.93 7.43 -28.45
N ASP A 97 6.19 8.49 -28.82
CA ASP A 97 6.15 9.02 -30.18
C ASP A 97 7.55 9.47 -30.66
N LYS A 98 8.32 10.13 -29.78
CA LYS A 98 9.71 10.51 -30.07
C LYS A 98 10.60 9.28 -30.30
N PHE A 99 10.44 8.24 -29.47
CA PHE A 99 11.16 6.99 -29.62
C PHE A 99 10.82 6.31 -30.95
N GLN A 100 9.53 6.18 -31.30
CA GLN A 100 9.07 5.61 -32.57
C GLN A 100 9.64 6.38 -33.78
N LYS A 101 9.60 7.71 -33.74
CA LYS A 101 10.22 8.54 -34.78
C LYS A 101 11.72 8.29 -34.90
N GLY A 102 12.40 8.10 -33.76
CA GLY A 102 13.84 7.76 -33.74
C GLY A 102 14.13 6.39 -34.35
N LEU A 103 13.32 5.38 -34.02
CA LEU A 103 13.42 4.03 -34.60
C LEU A 103 13.21 4.07 -36.11
N LYS A 104 12.19 4.76 -36.60
CA LYS A 104 11.91 4.90 -38.03
C LYS A 104 13.11 5.50 -38.79
N LYS A 105 13.68 6.61 -38.28
CA LYS A 105 14.88 7.22 -38.85
C LYS A 105 16.07 6.26 -38.86
N LYS A 106 16.26 5.48 -37.78
CA LYS A 106 17.35 4.50 -37.67
C LYS A 106 17.17 3.36 -38.67
N HIS A 107 15.92 2.88 -38.85
CA HIS A 107 15.56 1.86 -39.82
C HIS A 107 15.84 2.34 -41.27
N GLU A 108 15.40 3.54 -41.63
CA GLU A 108 15.66 4.13 -42.95
C GLU A 108 17.17 4.27 -43.22
N ARG A 109 17.94 4.70 -42.20
CA ARG A 109 19.41 4.80 -42.30
C ARG A 109 20.05 3.44 -42.54
N TYR A 110 19.59 2.39 -41.83
CA TYR A 110 20.13 1.03 -42.00
C TYR A 110 19.77 0.46 -43.37
N ASN A 111 18.56 0.70 -43.84
CA ASN A 111 18.16 0.30 -45.21
C ASN A 111 19.04 0.95 -46.30
N LYS A 112 19.36 2.25 -46.16
CA LYS A 112 20.29 2.93 -47.06
C LYS A 112 21.70 2.33 -47.04
N ILE A 113 22.21 2.01 -45.84
CA ILE A 113 23.52 1.36 -45.64
C ILE A 113 23.52 -0.04 -46.29
N ASN A 114 22.48 -0.83 -46.04
CA ASN A 114 22.35 -2.20 -46.60
C ASN A 114 22.26 -2.18 -48.13
N LYS A 115 21.49 -1.24 -48.72
CA LYS A 115 21.47 -1.06 -50.17
C LYS A 115 22.87 -0.80 -50.74
N LYS A 116 23.67 0.07 -50.10
CA LYS A 116 25.06 0.31 -50.54
C LYS A 116 25.96 -0.93 -50.42
N ARG A 117 25.78 -1.72 -49.32
CA ARG A 117 26.56 -2.94 -49.10
C ARG A 117 26.22 -4.02 -50.12
N ILE A 118 24.92 -4.16 -50.46
CA ILE A 118 24.46 -5.09 -51.52
C ILE A 118 25.08 -4.70 -52.87
N ALA A 119 25.03 -3.42 -53.25
CA ALA A 119 25.59 -2.92 -54.50
C ALA A 119 27.11 -3.18 -54.59
N LYS A 120 27.84 -2.95 -53.47
CA LYS A 120 29.28 -3.21 -53.39
C LYS A 120 29.59 -4.72 -53.50
N ALA A 121 28.85 -5.59 -52.80
CA ALA A 121 29.00 -7.04 -52.87
C ALA A 121 28.77 -7.57 -54.31
N LYS A 122 27.71 -7.11 -54.98
CA LYS A 122 27.43 -7.40 -56.41
C LYS A 122 28.60 -7.04 -57.30
N ARG A 123 29.20 -5.83 -57.16
CA ARG A 123 30.34 -5.41 -57.98
C ARG A 123 31.59 -6.25 -57.68
N GLN A 124 31.72 -6.86 -56.52
CA GLN A 124 32.86 -7.69 -56.15
C GLN A 124 32.61 -9.20 -56.35
N GLY A 125 31.52 -9.59 -56.98
CA GLY A 125 31.16 -11.01 -57.18
C GLY A 125 30.90 -11.81 -55.92
N LYS A 126 30.66 -11.12 -54.77
CA LYS A 126 30.42 -11.77 -53.48
C LYS A 126 28.95 -12.09 -53.30
N THR A 127 28.64 -13.35 -52.95
CA THR A 127 27.29 -13.81 -52.64
C THR A 127 26.79 -13.42 -51.24
N HIS A 128 27.68 -13.11 -50.29
CA HIS A 128 27.34 -12.76 -48.92
C HIS A 128 27.79 -11.36 -48.55
N TYR A 129 26.94 -10.65 -47.80
CA TYR A 129 27.27 -9.37 -47.18
C TYR A 129 26.73 -9.31 -45.76
N LYS A 130 27.46 -8.63 -44.84
CA LYS A 130 27.01 -8.44 -43.46
C LYS A 130 25.89 -7.40 -43.45
N LYS A 131 24.65 -7.84 -43.26
CA LYS A 131 23.47 -6.97 -43.10
C LYS A 131 23.54 -6.25 -41.76
N LYS A 132 23.12 -5.01 -41.76
CA LYS A 132 22.94 -4.24 -40.50
C LYS A 132 21.47 -4.32 -40.10
N GLU A 133 21.20 -4.97 -39.00
CA GLU A 133 19.85 -5.16 -38.47
C GLU A 133 19.62 -4.27 -37.26
N LEU A 134 18.36 -3.92 -37.04
CA LEU A 134 17.94 -3.21 -35.84
C LEU A 134 17.72 -4.26 -34.76
N GLU A 135 18.38 -4.14 -33.63
CA GLU A 135 18.08 -4.94 -32.46
C GLU A 135 16.69 -4.55 -31.91
N ASP A 136 15.92 -5.51 -31.47
CA ASP A 136 14.63 -5.29 -30.83
C ASP A 136 14.81 -4.44 -29.56
N THR A 137 14.46 -3.18 -29.68
CA THR A 137 14.62 -2.23 -28.58
C THR A 137 13.27 -2.10 -27.86
N ILE A 138 13.15 -2.68 -26.68
CA ILE A 138 11.97 -2.53 -25.84
C ILE A 138 11.98 -1.14 -25.19
N TYR A 139 10.90 -0.38 -25.38
CA TYR A 139 10.70 0.90 -24.70
C TYR A 139 10.24 0.66 -23.26
N SER A 140 11.16 0.78 -22.31
CA SER A 140 10.88 0.60 -20.87
C SER A 140 11.42 1.75 -20.01
N HIS A 141 10.87 2.94 -20.15
CA HIS A 141 11.26 4.04 -19.29
C HIS A 141 10.14 4.49 -18.36
N LEU A 142 10.26 4.12 -17.08
CA LEU A 142 9.45 4.70 -16.02
C LEU A 142 9.83 6.18 -15.82
N LEU A 143 8.81 7.04 -15.82
CA LEU A 143 9.01 8.44 -15.48
C LEU A 143 9.27 8.59 -13.98
N ILE A 144 10.13 9.51 -13.56
CA ILE A 144 10.37 9.81 -12.15
C ILE A 144 9.04 10.14 -11.42
N ARG A 145 8.15 10.90 -12.06
CA ARG A 145 6.82 11.20 -11.52
C ARG A 145 5.95 9.96 -11.36
N GLU A 146 6.07 9.01 -12.27
CA GLU A 146 5.36 7.74 -12.21
C GLU A 146 5.86 6.88 -11.02
N ARG A 147 7.18 6.80 -10.83
CA ARG A 147 7.79 6.17 -9.66
C ARG A 147 7.33 6.83 -8.36
N LEU A 148 7.37 8.15 -8.29
CA LEU A 148 6.93 8.89 -7.11
C LEU A 148 5.45 8.67 -6.82
N LYS A 149 4.60 8.58 -7.84
CA LYS A 149 3.17 8.35 -7.63
C LYS A 149 2.84 6.92 -7.22
N TYR A 150 3.35 5.92 -7.96
CA TYR A 150 2.90 4.53 -7.84
C TYR A 150 3.83 3.63 -7.04
N GLN A 151 5.11 3.98 -6.89
CA GLN A 151 6.05 3.20 -6.07
C GLN A 151 6.22 3.79 -4.67
N PHE A 152 6.26 5.12 -4.55
CA PHE A 152 6.41 5.79 -3.26
C PHE A 152 5.05 6.26 -2.72
N GLY A 153 4.18 6.82 -3.57
CA GLY A 153 2.84 7.28 -3.20
C GLY A 153 1.95 6.10 -2.82
N GLU A 154 0.94 6.38 -2.02
CA GLU A 154 -0.08 5.43 -1.57
C GLU A 154 -1.44 5.95 -2.01
N GLU A 155 -2.23 5.08 -2.64
CA GLU A 155 -3.61 5.42 -3.03
C GLU A 155 -4.49 5.72 -1.83
N PRO A 156 -5.51 6.59 -1.97
CA PRO A 156 -6.45 6.85 -0.89
C PRO A 156 -7.24 5.58 -0.56
N ILE A 157 -7.16 5.14 0.69
CA ILE A 157 -7.94 4.01 1.17
C ILE A 157 -9.35 4.50 1.49
N VAL A 158 -10.29 4.06 0.68
CA VAL A 158 -11.71 4.41 0.77
C VAL A 158 -12.40 3.44 1.72
N PHE A 159 -13.32 3.94 2.54
CA PHE A 159 -14.13 3.11 3.42
C PHE A 159 -14.97 2.11 2.62
N ASP A 160 -14.86 0.85 2.99
CA ASP A 160 -15.63 -0.27 2.44
C ASP A 160 -16.52 -0.88 3.52
N SER A 161 -17.83 -0.76 3.33
CA SER A 161 -18.84 -1.27 4.25
C SER A 161 -18.83 -2.80 4.35
N VAL A 162 -18.42 -3.52 3.30
CA VAL A 162 -18.32 -4.98 3.31
C VAL A 162 -17.15 -5.42 4.19
N ALA A 163 -15.99 -4.78 4.02
CA ALA A 163 -14.81 -5.05 4.85
C ALA A 163 -15.06 -4.69 6.32
N TYR A 164 -15.79 -3.61 6.58
CA TYR A 164 -16.22 -3.20 7.91
C TYR A 164 -17.10 -4.28 8.57
N LYS A 165 -18.16 -4.77 7.90
CA LYS A 165 -19.02 -5.85 8.43
C LYS A 165 -18.24 -7.13 8.68
N LYS A 166 -17.32 -7.50 7.78
CA LYS A 166 -16.44 -8.66 7.97
C LYS A 166 -15.52 -8.48 9.18
N THR A 167 -15.03 -7.27 9.43
CA THR A 167 -14.22 -6.97 10.61
C THR A 167 -15.00 -7.23 11.89
N ASN A 168 -16.25 -6.73 12.00
CA ASN A 168 -17.10 -6.96 13.16
C ASN A 168 -17.29 -8.45 13.45
N GLN A 169 -17.62 -9.24 12.43
CA GLN A 169 -17.78 -10.69 12.56
C GLN A 169 -16.49 -11.38 13.01
N GLN A 170 -15.36 -10.97 12.45
CA GLN A 170 -14.07 -11.59 12.78
C GLN A 170 -13.56 -11.23 14.17
N LEU A 171 -13.81 -10.01 14.65
CA LEU A 171 -13.50 -9.62 16.02
C LEU A 171 -14.26 -10.50 17.03
N VAL A 172 -15.56 -10.65 16.84
CA VAL A 172 -16.38 -11.51 17.69
C VAL A 172 -15.93 -12.98 17.63
N ASN A 173 -15.66 -13.50 16.43
CA ASN A 173 -15.23 -14.89 16.26
C ASN A 173 -13.85 -15.15 16.88
N PHE A 174 -12.94 -14.17 16.80
CA PHE A 174 -11.62 -14.28 17.44
C PHE A 174 -11.76 -14.33 18.95
N LEU A 175 -12.54 -13.44 19.55
CA LEU A 175 -12.76 -13.38 20.99
C LEU A 175 -13.42 -14.66 21.52
N ARG A 176 -14.40 -15.20 20.79
CA ARG A 176 -15.02 -16.51 21.14
C ARG A 176 -14.00 -17.64 21.15
N ARG A 177 -13.07 -17.68 20.20
CA ARG A 177 -11.98 -18.67 20.18
C ARG A 177 -11.01 -18.52 21.35
N LYS A 178 -10.91 -17.31 21.93
CA LYS A 178 -10.11 -17.05 23.13
C LYS A 178 -10.87 -17.32 24.44
N GLY A 179 -12.11 -17.83 24.35
CA GLY A 179 -12.93 -18.18 25.52
C GLY A 179 -13.81 -17.03 26.04
N HIS A 180 -13.89 -15.91 25.33
CA HIS A 180 -14.80 -14.84 25.68
C HIS A 180 -16.14 -15.04 24.96
N TYR A 181 -17.22 -15.23 25.71
CA TYR A 181 -18.56 -15.45 25.15
C TYR A 181 -19.51 -14.29 25.41
N ASN A 182 -19.30 -13.52 26.48
CA ASN A 182 -20.09 -12.36 26.85
C ASN A 182 -19.48 -11.08 26.23
N ILE A 183 -19.42 -11.06 24.88
CA ILE A 183 -18.80 -9.97 24.14
C ILE A 183 -19.84 -8.93 23.82
N ILE A 184 -19.57 -7.67 24.16
CA ILE A 184 -20.32 -6.50 23.68
C ILE A 184 -19.43 -5.73 22.72
N LEU A 185 -19.79 -5.77 21.45
CA LEU A 185 -19.15 -5.00 20.39
C LEU A 185 -20.10 -3.86 19.99
N SER A 186 -19.72 -2.64 20.28
CA SER A 186 -20.36 -1.44 19.76
C SER A 186 -19.38 -0.69 18.86
N ASP A 187 -19.86 -0.08 17.84
CA ASP A 187 -19.03 0.68 16.92
C ASP A 187 -19.61 2.08 16.68
N THR A 188 -18.71 3.01 16.42
CA THR A 188 -19.05 4.39 16.12
C THR A 188 -18.38 4.77 14.81
N ILE A 189 -19.16 5.31 13.87
CA ILE A 189 -18.68 5.83 12.59
C ILE A 189 -18.86 7.35 12.61
N GLU A 190 -17.76 8.06 12.60
CA GLU A 190 -17.75 9.52 12.53
C GLU A 190 -17.45 9.97 11.10
N ILE A 191 -18.36 10.76 10.51
CA ILE A 191 -18.25 11.22 9.13
C ILE A 191 -18.02 12.73 9.09
N ASP A 192 -16.89 13.13 8.53
CA ASP A 192 -16.59 14.53 8.16
C ASP A 192 -16.90 14.71 6.67
N SER A 193 -18.14 15.11 6.38
CA SER A 193 -18.63 15.30 5.01
C SER A 193 -17.88 16.44 4.30
N SER A 194 -17.51 17.50 5.01
CA SER A 194 -16.81 18.66 4.45
C SER A 194 -15.46 18.30 3.88
N ARG A 195 -14.75 17.38 4.54
CA ARG A 195 -13.41 16.89 4.14
C ARG A 195 -13.46 15.52 3.48
N ARG A 196 -14.64 14.93 3.31
CA ARG A 196 -14.88 13.58 2.78
C ARG A 196 -14.01 12.53 3.49
N ARG A 197 -14.07 12.49 4.82
CA ARG A 197 -13.31 11.58 5.67
C ARG A 197 -14.24 10.85 6.61
N LEU A 198 -13.80 9.64 7.00
CA LEU A 198 -14.55 8.79 7.90
C LEU A 198 -13.59 8.15 8.89
N GLN A 199 -14.01 8.06 10.13
CA GLN A 199 -13.29 7.37 11.20
C GLN A 199 -14.19 6.28 11.77
N VAL A 200 -13.62 5.09 11.99
CA VAL A 200 -14.31 3.97 12.62
C VAL A 200 -13.65 3.70 13.98
N THR A 201 -14.44 3.57 15.00
CA THR A 201 -14.01 3.18 16.34
C THR A 201 -14.85 1.98 16.79
N TYR A 202 -14.18 0.84 17.01
CA TYR A 202 -14.81 -0.34 17.59
C TYR A 202 -14.59 -0.31 19.10
N LYS A 203 -15.70 -0.33 19.87
CA LYS A 203 -15.64 -0.40 21.33
C LYS A 203 -15.92 -1.85 21.74
N LEU A 204 -14.94 -2.47 22.38
CA LEU A 204 -14.97 -3.87 22.78
C LEU A 204 -15.04 -3.98 24.29
N ASP A 205 -16.12 -4.60 24.77
CA ASP A 205 -16.17 -5.18 26.10
C ASP A 205 -16.12 -6.70 25.95
N VAL A 206 -15.02 -7.28 26.40
CA VAL A 206 -14.72 -8.70 26.15
C VAL A 206 -15.36 -9.64 27.18
N GLY A 207 -15.78 -9.11 28.35
CA GLY A 207 -16.27 -9.92 29.45
C GLY A 207 -15.24 -10.88 30.02
N PRO A 208 -15.62 -11.74 30.94
CA PRO A 208 -14.73 -12.75 31.56
C PRO A 208 -14.36 -13.85 30.57
N VAL A 209 -13.23 -14.50 30.80
CA VAL A 209 -12.80 -15.69 30.06
C VAL A 209 -13.49 -16.90 30.67
N PHE A 210 -14.07 -17.74 29.83
CA PHE A 210 -14.60 -19.02 30.21
C PHE A 210 -13.51 -20.08 30.01
N THR A 211 -13.17 -20.77 31.09
CA THR A 211 -12.21 -21.87 31.10
C THR A 211 -12.93 -23.19 31.24
N ILE A 212 -12.39 -24.25 30.65
CA ILE A 212 -12.90 -25.60 30.84
C ILE A 212 -12.48 -26.06 32.25
N ASP A 213 -13.45 -26.27 33.13
CA ASP A 213 -13.21 -26.75 34.49
C ASP A 213 -12.95 -28.26 34.47
N SER A 214 -13.80 -29.01 33.81
CA SER A 214 -13.69 -30.48 33.79
C SER A 214 -14.21 -31.06 32.49
N VAL A 215 -13.61 -32.15 32.06
CA VAL A 215 -14.01 -32.93 30.86
C VAL A 215 -14.41 -34.34 31.28
N PHE A 216 -15.67 -34.68 31.07
CA PHE A 216 -16.19 -36.00 31.34
C PHE A 216 -16.30 -36.81 30.06
N TYR A 217 -15.71 -37.99 30.06
CA TYR A 217 -15.84 -38.94 28.97
C TYR A 217 -16.78 -40.07 29.38
N SER A 218 -17.87 -40.28 28.68
CA SER A 218 -18.79 -41.39 28.89
C SER A 218 -18.62 -42.41 27.77
N GLY A 219 -18.58 -43.69 28.13
CA GLY A 219 -18.47 -44.82 27.21
C GLY A 219 -17.31 -45.76 27.52
N ASN A 220 -17.43 -47.01 27.06
CA ASN A 220 -16.45 -48.09 27.24
C ASN A 220 -15.61 -48.33 25.97
N ASP A 221 -15.74 -47.49 24.97
CA ASP A 221 -15.00 -47.64 23.74
C ASP A 221 -13.48 -47.46 23.97
N LEU A 222 -12.68 -48.31 23.34
CA LEU A 222 -11.24 -48.31 23.43
C LEU A 222 -10.63 -46.94 22.98
N MET A 223 -11.24 -46.30 22.00
CA MET A 223 -10.84 -44.95 21.55
C MET A 223 -11.02 -43.90 22.64
N ILE A 224 -12.14 -43.96 23.37
CA ILE A 224 -12.41 -43.01 24.48
C ILE A 224 -11.43 -43.26 25.63
N ARG A 225 -11.12 -44.52 25.95
CA ARG A 225 -10.14 -44.89 27.00
C ARG A 225 -8.74 -44.39 26.64
N ASN A 226 -8.30 -44.61 25.42
CA ASN A 226 -6.99 -44.15 24.94
C ASN A 226 -6.90 -42.62 24.91
N HIS A 227 -7.97 -41.93 24.52
CA HIS A 227 -8.03 -40.48 24.54
C HIS A 227 -7.98 -39.91 25.97
N LYS A 228 -8.65 -40.51 26.92
CA LYS A 228 -8.55 -40.17 28.36
C LYS A 228 -7.11 -40.24 28.86
N ALA A 229 -6.41 -41.35 28.56
CA ALA A 229 -5.01 -41.53 28.94
C ALA A 229 -4.10 -40.47 28.33
N TYR A 230 -4.26 -40.20 27.04
CA TYR A 230 -3.48 -39.16 26.30
C TYR A 230 -3.69 -37.75 26.86
N VAL A 231 -4.93 -37.37 27.16
CA VAL A 231 -5.25 -36.04 27.71
C VAL A 231 -4.72 -35.90 29.14
N ALA A 232 -4.83 -36.96 29.97
CA ALA A 232 -4.28 -36.94 31.32
C ALA A 232 -2.76 -36.78 31.33
N GLU A 233 -2.06 -37.48 30.43
CA GLU A 233 -0.60 -37.40 30.30
C GLU A 233 -0.16 -35.99 29.86
N ARG A 234 -0.89 -35.35 28.95
CA ARG A 234 -0.59 -34.00 28.46
C ARG A 234 -0.80 -32.92 29.54
N ILE A 235 -1.84 -33.02 30.34
CA ILE A 235 -2.12 -32.09 31.45
C ILE A 235 -1.03 -32.21 32.54
N LEU A 236 -0.43 -33.36 32.73
CA LEU A 236 0.64 -33.59 33.70
C LEU A 236 1.99 -33.07 33.23
N ASN A 237 2.22 -33.04 31.91
CA ASN A 237 3.48 -32.56 31.32
C ASN A 237 3.52 -31.03 31.06
N ASP A 238 2.37 -30.35 31.09
CA ASP A 238 2.26 -28.90 30.90
C ASP A 238 2.28 -28.12 32.25
N LYS A 239 2.64 -28.75 33.35
CA LYS A 239 2.91 -28.13 34.66
C LYS A 239 4.40 -28.06 34.94
#